data_ee3592f971f5c6a7f580eaeb3f584536
#
_entry.id   ee3592f971f5c6a7f580eaeb3f584536
#
_cell.length_a   1.000
_cell.length_b   1.000
_cell.length_c   1.000
_cell.angle_alpha   90.00
_cell.angle_beta   90.00
_cell.angle_gamma   90.00
#
_symmetry.space_group_name_H-M   'P 1'
#
loop_
_entity.id
_entity.type
_entity.pdbx_description
1 polymer ?
#
loop_
_entity_poly.entity_id
_entity_poly.type
_entity_poly.pdbx_seq_one_letter_code
_entity_poly.pdbx_strand_id
1 'polypeptide(L)'
;MDFTLILVVLTIFTGLFSLLKINKPIISQISEFSASIFPVLFVVLMIRSFFIEPYKIPSGSMIPTLMIGDFILVDKNIYGYKLPLTNTTLIDNEIPKRGDVVVFKYPENKNINYIKRVIGLPGDLIIYKDKTLFVNGNKYNQIKINHDFDPIEIADGTVSYEHNEYKNYLILNQNESTFNFKYKVPPESYFVLGDNRDNSNDSRYWGPVPKENLVGKAFYIWMFWNFDSYYSFFDRVGSDIE
;
A
#
# COMPACT_ATOMS: atom_id res chain seq x y z
N MET A 1 12.16 1.38 -15.15
CA MET A 1 11.69 2.63 -15.76
C MET A 1 10.35 2.97 -15.12
N ASP A 2 10.20 4.15 -14.57
CA ASP A 2 8.97 4.50 -13.85
C ASP A 2 7.81 4.66 -14.85
N PHE A 3 6.75 3.88 -14.68
CA PHE A 3 5.58 3.93 -15.59
C PHE A 3 4.97 5.33 -15.63
N THR A 4 5.03 6.07 -14.53
CA THR A 4 4.55 7.46 -14.45
C THR A 4 5.35 8.37 -15.38
N LEU A 5 6.68 8.19 -15.45
CA LEU A 5 7.53 8.96 -16.35
C LEU A 5 7.18 8.70 -17.82
N ILE A 6 6.94 7.43 -18.17
CA ILE A 6 6.52 7.06 -19.53
C ILE A 6 5.19 7.72 -19.87
N LEU A 7 4.22 7.67 -18.95
CA LEU A 7 2.90 8.27 -19.16
C LEU A 7 2.99 9.79 -19.33
N VAL A 8 3.80 10.47 -18.52
CA VAL A 8 4.06 11.92 -18.64
C VAL A 8 4.64 12.26 -20.01
N VAL A 9 5.70 11.53 -20.43
CA VAL A 9 6.35 11.76 -21.73
C VAL A 9 5.37 11.55 -22.88
N LEU A 10 4.58 10.45 -22.86
CA LEU A 10 3.58 10.18 -23.89
C LEU A 10 2.49 11.25 -23.92
N THR A 11 2.02 11.71 -22.76
CA THR A 11 1.00 12.76 -22.68
C THR A 11 1.51 14.09 -23.22
N ILE A 12 2.74 14.48 -22.88
CA ILE A 12 3.36 15.70 -23.41
C ILE A 12 3.54 15.58 -24.93
N PHE A 13 4.06 14.45 -25.40
CA PHE A 13 4.32 14.21 -26.81
C PHE A 13 3.02 14.27 -27.63
N THR A 14 1.99 13.53 -27.21
CA THR A 14 0.68 13.55 -27.91
C THR A 14 0.02 14.93 -27.83
N GLY A 15 0.13 15.65 -26.72
CA GLY A 15 -0.36 17.02 -26.59
C GLY A 15 0.32 17.98 -27.57
N LEU A 16 1.66 17.93 -27.66
CA LEU A 16 2.40 18.78 -28.61
C LEU A 16 2.06 18.44 -30.07
N PHE A 17 2.00 17.14 -30.43
CA PHE A 17 1.68 16.72 -31.79
C PHE A 17 0.24 17.07 -32.20
N SER A 18 -0.72 17.03 -31.25
CA SER A 18 -2.10 17.44 -31.52
C SER A 18 -2.27 18.91 -31.95
N LEU A 19 -1.30 19.76 -31.55
CA LEU A 19 -1.30 21.19 -31.89
C LEU A 19 -0.66 21.49 -33.25
N LEU A 20 0.05 20.52 -33.85
CA LEU A 20 0.73 20.71 -35.14
C LEU A 20 -0.26 20.68 -36.32
N LYS A 21 -0.52 21.84 -36.90
CA LYS A 21 -1.31 21.99 -38.17
C LYS A 21 -0.37 22.06 -39.36
N ILE A 22 0.17 20.92 -39.81
CA ILE A 22 1.10 20.85 -40.94
C ILE A 22 0.42 20.09 -42.09
N ASN A 23 0.38 20.72 -43.29
CA ASN A 23 -0.27 20.21 -44.50
C ASN A 23 0.52 19.07 -45.22
N LYS A 24 1.22 18.23 -44.46
CA LYS A 24 1.86 17.01 -45.00
C LYS A 24 1.04 15.79 -44.59
N PRO A 25 0.68 14.87 -45.50
CA PRO A 25 -0.28 13.80 -45.21
C PRO A 25 0.11 12.89 -44.04
N ILE A 26 1.39 12.57 -43.89
CA ILE A 26 1.87 11.73 -42.79
C ILE A 26 1.76 12.48 -41.43
N ILE A 27 2.12 13.77 -41.41
CA ILE A 27 2.10 14.55 -40.16
C ILE A 27 0.66 14.87 -39.76
N SER A 28 -0.24 15.09 -40.70
CA SER A 28 -1.68 15.25 -40.45
C SER A 28 -2.27 14.00 -39.78
N GLN A 29 -1.97 12.80 -40.28
CA GLN A 29 -2.43 11.54 -39.66
C GLN A 29 -1.90 11.36 -38.21
N ILE A 30 -0.62 11.68 -37.97
CA ILE A 30 -0.03 11.62 -36.64
C ILE A 30 -0.71 12.65 -35.71
N SER A 31 -0.98 13.86 -36.20
CA SER A 31 -1.65 14.90 -35.42
C SER A 31 -3.07 14.50 -35.04
N GLU A 32 -3.85 13.96 -35.97
CA GLU A 32 -5.22 13.49 -35.72
C GLU A 32 -5.25 12.32 -34.73
N PHE A 33 -4.36 11.34 -34.90
CA PHE A 33 -4.20 10.24 -33.94
C PHE A 33 -3.81 10.74 -32.55
N SER A 34 -2.83 11.67 -32.46
CA SER A 34 -2.41 12.28 -31.22
C SER A 34 -3.54 13.06 -30.54
N ALA A 35 -4.34 13.80 -31.31
CA ALA A 35 -5.49 14.55 -30.80
C ALA A 35 -6.59 13.63 -30.24
N SER A 36 -6.77 12.42 -30.80
CA SER A 36 -7.75 11.45 -30.30
C SER A 36 -7.31 10.77 -29.00
N ILE A 37 -6.01 10.51 -28.82
CA ILE A 37 -5.46 9.80 -27.66
C ILE A 37 -5.11 10.75 -26.50
N PHE A 38 -4.67 11.97 -26.79
CA PHE A 38 -4.24 12.93 -25.78
C PHE A 38 -5.24 13.12 -24.63
N PRO A 39 -6.56 13.33 -24.85
CA PRO A 39 -7.51 13.51 -23.75
C PRO A 39 -7.55 12.31 -22.82
N VAL A 40 -7.47 11.09 -23.37
CA VAL A 40 -7.49 9.85 -22.58
C VAL A 40 -6.23 9.75 -21.73
N LEU A 41 -5.05 9.95 -22.35
CA LEU A 41 -3.77 9.92 -21.61
C LEU A 41 -3.72 11.01 -20.54
N PHE A 42 -4.25 12.19 -20.83
CA PHE A 42 -4.30 13.30 -19.87
C PHE A 42 -5.18 12.96 -18.67
N VAL A 43 -6.37 12.40 -18.89
CA VAL A 43 -7.28 11.99 -17.80
C VAL A 43 -6.64 10.88 -16.97
N VAL A 44 -6.06 9.86 -17.61
CA VAL A 44 -5.36 8.77 -16.91
C VAL A 44 -4.18 9.31 -16.09
N LEU A 45 -3.40 10.24 -16.67
CA LEU A 45 -2.29 10.89 -15.98
C LEU A 45 -2.79 11.66 -14.75
N MET A 46 -3.89 12.43 -14.86
CA MET A 46 -4.48 13.18 -13.77
C MET A 46 -4.95 12.26 -12.64
N ILE A 47 -5.72 11.20 -12.98
CA ILE A 47 -6.20 10.24 -11.99
C ILE A 47 -5.04 9.57 -11.27
N ARG A 48 -4.07 9.03 -12.01
CA ARG A 48 -2.91 8.33 -11.44
C ARG A 48 -1.99 9.25 -10.64
N SER A 49 -1.80 10.49 -11.09
CA SER A 49 -0.90 11.43 -10.40
C SER A 49 -1.46 11.94 -9.08
N PHE A 50 -2.77 12.15 -9.02
CA PHE A 50 -3.39 12.85 -7.90
C PHE A 50 -4.36 12.01 -7.07
N PHE A 51 -4.95 10.94 -7.59
CA PHE A 51 -6.03 10.25 -6.88
C PHE A 51 -5.68 8.83 -6.49
N ILE A 52 -5.57 7.92 -7.44
CA ILE A 52 -5.49 6.49 -7.19
C ILE A 52 -4.29 5.89 -7.93
N GLU A 53 -3.51 5.09 -7.24
CA GLU A 53 -2.40 4.35 -7.83
C GLU A 53 -2.54 2.84 -7.59
N PRO A 54 -2.51 2.02 -8.66
CA PRO A 54 -2.53 0.56 -8.52
C PRO A 54 -1.14 0.03 -8.13
N TYR A 55 -1.11 -0.91 -7.18
CA TYR A 55 0.09 -1.65 -6.79
C TYR A 55 -0.16 -3.15 -6.86
N LYS A 56 0.86 -3.90 -7.27
CA LYS A 56 0.88 -5.36 -7.19
C LYS A 56 1.56 -5.77 -5.89
N ILE A 57 1.01 -6.77 -5.19
CA ILE A 57 1.58 -7.33 -3.97
C ILE A 57 2.55 -8.46 -4.34
N PRO A 58 3.87 -8.26 -4.14
CA PRO A 58 4.88 -9.25 -4.52
C PRO A 58 5.29 -10.17 -3.38
N SER A 59 4.89 -9.89 -2.14
CA SER A 59 5.38 -10.60 -0.94
C SER A 59 4.28 -10.92 0.05
N GLY A 60 4.48 -11.98 0.84
CA GLY A 60 3.51 -12.46 1.82
C GLY A 60 3.51 -11.74 3.18
N SER A 61 4.17 -10.57 3.30
CA SER A 61 4.30 -9.89 4.61
C SER A 61 2.99 -9.35 5.20
N MET A 62 1.93 -9.28 4.38
CA MET A 62 0.59 -8.82 4.78
C MET A 62 -0.45 -9.95 4.75
N ILE A 63 -0.04 -11.20 4.60
CA ILE A 63 -0.92 -12.36 4.74
C ILE A 63 -1.48 -12.41 6.17
N PRO A 64 -2.78 -12.67 6.36
CA PRO A 64 -3.78 -13.11 5.38
C PRO A 64 -4.57 -11.96 4.72
N THR A 65 -4.35 -10.71 5.12
CA THR A 65 -5.09 -9.56 4.57
C THR A 65 -4.82 -9.38 3.07
N LEU A 66 -3.56 -9.40 2.67
CA LEU A 66 -3.15 -9.31 1.27
C LEU A 66 -2.31 -10.52 0.88
N MET A 67 -2.69 -11.15 -0.23
CA MET A 67 -2.01 -12.32 -0.79
C MET A 67 -1.03 -11.92 -1.89
N ILE A 68 -0.03 -12.77 -2.12
CA ILE A 68 0.87 -12.60 -3.27
C ILE A 68 0.06 -12.70 -4.55
N GLY A 69 0.14 -11.66 -5.39
CA GLY A 69 -0.62 -11.58 -6.64
C GLY A 69 -1.87 -10.70 -6.58
N ASP A 70 -2.24 -10.19 -5.40
CA ASP A 70 -3.25 -9.13 -5.29
C ASP A 70 -2.79 -7.85 -6.00
N PHE A 71 -3.70 -7.20 -6.70
CA PHE A 71 -3.55 -5.84 -7.20
C PHE A 71 -4.49 -4.93 -6.42
N ILE A 72 -3.91 -3.98 -5.72
CA ILE A 72 -4.61 -3.07 -4.83
C ILE A 72 -4.73 -1.67 -5.40
N LEU A 73 -5.73 -0.93 -4.97
CA LEU A 73 -5.86 0.50 -5.20
C LEU A 73 -5.44 1.26 -3.95
N VAL A 74 -4.62 2.29 -4.16
CA VAL A 74 -4.09 3.15 -3.11
C VAL A 74 -4.57 4.58 -3.33
N ASP A 75 -5.28 5.13 -2.34
CA ASP A 75 -5.66 6.54 -2.31
C ASP A 75 -4.46 7.37 -1.85
N LYS A 76 -3.95 8.19 -2.76
CA LYS A 76 -2.79 9.05 -2.52
C LYS A 76 -3.13 10.34 -1.81
N ASN A 77 -4.36 10.79 -1.88
CA ASN A 77 -4.80 12.09 -1.36
C ASN A 77 -5.20 12.03 0.10
N ILE A 78 -5.45 10.85 0.62
CA ILE A 78 -6.00 10.72 1.98
C ILE A 78 -5.10 11.36 3.03
N TYR A 79 -3.77 11.32 2.83
CA TYR A 79 -2.78 11.90 3.77
C TYR A 79 -2.19 13.22 3.29
N GLY A 80 -2.73 13.81 2.20
CA GLY A 80 -2.33 15.09 1.67
C GLY A 80 -2.08 15.09 0.17
N TYR A 81 -2.25 16.25 -0.45
CA TYR A 81 -1.95 16.42 -1.86
C TYR A 81 -0.46 16.61 -2.06
N LYS A 82 0.14 15.69 -2.83
CA LYS A 82 1.58 15.69 -3.12
C LYS A 82 1.86 15.98 -4.59
N LEU A 83 2.92 16.73 -4.86
CA LEU A 83 3.36 16.95 -6.23
C LEU A 83 3.85 15.63 -6.84
N PRO A 84 3.38 15.27 -8.05
CA PRO A 84 3.95 14.16 -8.81
C PRO A 84 5.46 14.40 -9.01
N LEU A 85 6.28 13.35 -8.95
CA LEU A 85 7.73 13.33 -9.10
C LEU A 85 8.53 13.76 -7.85
N THR A 86 8.16 14.83 -7.14
CA THR A 86 8.93 15.31 -5.97
C THR A 86 8.43 14.77 -4.65
N ASN A 87 7.19 14.30 -4.59
CA ASN A 87 6.50 13.89 -3.36
C ASN A 87 6.38 14.99 -2.29
N THR A 88 6.59 16.24 -2.67
CA THR A 88 6.41 17.37 -1.75
C THR A 88 4.92 17.54 -1.43
N THR A 89 4.56 17.50 -0.16
CA THR A 89 3.19 17.75 0.29
C THR A 89 2.86 19.23 0.13
N LEU A 90 1.79 19.53 -0.61
CA LEU A 90 1.28 20.87 -0.80
C LEU A 90 0.26 21.24 0.26
N ILE A 91 -0.63 20.29 0.60
CA ILE A 91 -1.71 20.47 1.55
C ILE A 91 -1.81 19.18 2.34
N ASP A 92 -1.76 19.25 3.66
CA ASP A 92 -2.07 18.13 4.55
C ASP A 92 -3.59 17.89 4.54
N ASN A 93 -3.98 16.60 4.59
CA ASN A 93 -5.37 16.19 4.69
C ASN A 93 -5.59 15.37 5.97
N GLU A 94 -5.97 14.10 5.87
CA GLU A 94 -6.14 13.25 7.04
C GLU A 94 -4.77 12.76 7.58
N ILE A 95 -4.76 12.37 8.84
CA ILE A 95 -3.65 11.64 9.45
C ILE A 95 -3.95 10.15 9.42
N PRO A 96 -2.94 9.27 9.25
CA PRO A 96 -3.11 7.83 9.37
C PRO A 96 -3.76 7.44 10.70
N LYS A 97 -4.70 6.50 10.63
CA LYS A 97 -5.39 5.95 11.81
C LYS A 97 -4.82 4.55 12.12
N ARG A 98 -4.90 4.13 13.41
CA ARG A 98 -4.51 2.77 13.77
C ARG A 98 -5.38 1.75 13.01
N GLY A 99 -4.72 0.75 12.44
CA GLY A 99 -5.36 -0.24 11.58
C GLY A 99 -5.36 0.10 10.09
N ASP A 100 -4.99 1.31 9.67
CA ASP A 100 -4.87 1.61 8.23
C ASP A 100 -3.73 0.81 7.60
N VAL A 101 -4.00 0.23 6.43
CA VAL A 101 -2.97 -0.38 5.58
C VAL A 101 -2.40 0.69 4.68
N VAL A 102 -1.11 0.98 4.85
CA VAL A 102 -0.46 2.10 4.18
C VAL A 102 0.66 1.65 3.25
N VAL A 103 0.76 2.31 2.10
CA VAL A 103 1.92 2.23 1.22
C VAL A 103 2.84 3.40 1.56
N PHE A 104 4.12 3.13 1.65
CA PHE A 104 5.14 4.13 2.00
C PHE A 104 6.49 3.79 1.36
N LYS A 105 7.33 4.80 1.20
CA LYS A 105 8.73 4.63 0.79
C LYS A 105 9.53 4.06 1.94
N TYR A 106 10.24 2.96 1.68
CA TYR A 106 11.08 2.29 2.68
C TYR A 106 12.14 3.25 3.24
N PRO A 107 12.24 3.43 4.58
CA PRO A 107 13.11 4.45 5.16
C PRO A 107 14.58 4.33 4.79
N GLU A 108 15.11 3.11 4.66
CA GLU A 108 16.52 2.87 4.30
C GLU A 108 16.77 2.96 2.78
N ASN A 109 15.71 2.80 1.95
CA ASN A 109 15.80 2.93 0.49
C ASN A 109 14.51 3.48 -0.10
N LYS A 110 14.44 4.78 -0.28
CA LYS A 110 13.24 5.49 -0.79
C LYS A 110 12.82 5.14 -2.24
N ASN A 111 13.61 4.31 -2.94
CA ASN A 111 13.23 3.79 -4.27
C ASN A 111 12.32 2.57 -4.20
N ILE A 112 12.12 1.99 -3.01
CA ILE A 112 11.29 0.80 -2.80
C ILE A 112 10.06 1.21 -1.99
N ASN A 113 8.89 0.79 -2.46
CA ASN A 113 7.64 0.96 -1.73
C ASN A 113 7.36 -0.30 -0.90
N TYR A 114 6.99 -0.09 0.36
CA TYR A 114 6.51 -1.13 1.27
C TYR A 114 5.04 -0.90 1.58
N ILE A 115 4.37 -1.98 1.97
CA ILE A 115 3.00 -1.94 2.47
C ILE A 115 2.95 -2.63 3.84
N LYS A 116 2.38 -1.94 4.83
CA LYS A 116 2.22 -2.42 6.21
C LYS A 116 1.00 -1.79 6.86
N ARG A 117 0.61 -2.34 8.01
CA ARG A 117 -0.47 -1.80 8.85
C ARG A 117 0.06 -0.82 9.88
N VAL A 118 -0.60 0.33 10.01
CA VAL A 118 -0.31 1.31 11.06
C VAL A 118 -0.76 0.79 12.42
N ILE A 119 0.18 0.65 13.33
CA ILE A 119 -0.05 0.20 14.70
C ILE A 119 0.10 1.35 15.69
N GLY A 120 1.17 2.14 15.53
CA GLY A 120 1.48 3.25 16.44
C GLY A 120 1.43 4.59 15.74
N LEU A 121 0.84 5.56 16.40
CA LEU A 121 0.80 6.98 16.02
C LEU A 121 1.90 7.76 16.74
N PRO A 122 2.21 9.00 16.30
CA PRO A 122 3.19 9.85 16.98
C PRO A 122 2.93 9.95 18.49
N GLY A 123 3.98 9.66 19.29
CA GLY A 123 3.92 9.68 20.75
C GLY A 123 3.46 8.39 21.42
N ASP A 124 2.96 7.39 20.68
CA ASP A 124 2.53 6.12 21.25
C ASP A 124 3.69 5.32 21.84
N LEU A 125 3.40 4.59 22.90
CA LEU A 125 4.26 3.58 23.48
C LEU A 125 3.81 2.20 23.01
N ILE A 126 4.62 1.56 22.16
CA ILE A 126 4.38 0.22 21.63
C ILE A 126 5.18 -0.78 22.45
N ILE A 127 4.53 -1.83 22.90
CA ILE A 127 5.17 -2.98 23.53
C ILE A 127 4.67 -4.23 22.81
N TYR A 128 5.60 -5.05 22.34
CA TYR A 128 5.30 -6.38 21.81
C TYR A 128 5.98 -7.40 22.69
N LYS A 129 5.20 -8.26 23.30
CA LYS A 129 5.68 -9.27 24.24
C LYS A 129 4.90 -10.57 24.03
N ASP A 130 5.63 -11.65 23.86
CA ASP A 130 5.07 -13.02 23.71
C ASP A 130 3.93 -13.03 22.68
N LYS A 131 4.19 -12.45 21.47
CA LYS A 131 3.24 -12.28 20.36
C LYS A 131 2.00 -11.44 20.68
N THR A 132 2.00 -10.77 21.79
CA THR A 132 0.92 -9.87 22.20
C THR A 132 1.35 -8.42 22.06
N LEU A 133 0.53 -7.64 21.40
CA LEU A 133 0.73 -6.21 21.18
C LEU A 133 0.03 -5.40 22.27
N PHE A 134 0.72 -4.39 22.77
CA PHE A 134 0.18 -3.37 23.67
C PHE A 134 0.49 -1.99 23.10
N VAL A 135 -0.51 -1.14 23.06
CA VAL A 135 -0.37 0.26 22.65
C VAL A 135 -0.85 1.16 23.79
N ASN A 136 0.03 1.99 24.32
CA ASN A 136 -0.23 2.85 25.49
C ASN A 136 -0.78 2.10 26.72
N GLY A 137 -0.34 0.85 26.89
CA GLY A 137 -0.79 -0.04 27.96
C GLY A 137 -2.06 -0.84 27.63
N ASN A 138 -2.78 -0.52 26.58
CA ASN A 138 -3.97 -1.26 26.14
C ASN A 138 -3.54 -2.51 25.36
N LYS A 139 -3.98 -3.68 25.84
CA LYS A 139 -3.72 -4.96 25.21
C LYS A 139 -4.58 -5.12 23.95
N TYR A 140 -3.97 -5.52 22.82
CA TYR A 140 -4.69 -5.97 21.65
C TYR A 140 -5.04 -7.45 21.82
N ASN A 141 -6.34 -7.74 21.89
CA ASN A 141 -6.81 -9.10 22.08
C ASN A 141 -6.77 -9.88 20.76
N GLN A 142 -6.35 -11.14 20.84
CA GLN A 142 -6.29 -12.03 19.67
C GLN A 142 -7.30 -13.15 19.87
N ILE A 143 -8.17 -13.34 18.86
CA ILE A 143 -9.18 -14.40 18.82
C ILE A 143 -8.81 -15.32 17.65
N LYS A 144 -8.41 -16.54 17.95
CA LYS A 144 -8.07 -17.55 16.94
C LYS A 144 -9.28 -17.87 16.06
N ILE A 145 -9.02 -18.04 14.78
CA ILE A 145 -10.04 -18.43 13.81
C ILE A 145 -9.69 -19.80 13.27
N ASN A 146 -10.68 -20.69 13.28
CA ASN A 146 -10.61 -21.94 12.54
C ASN A 146 -11.28 -21.68 11.18
N HIS A 147 -10.49 -21.26 10.18
CA HIS A 147 -10.97 -21.02 8.82
C HIS A 147 -10.05 -21.74 7.84
N ASP A 148 -10.61 -22.23 6.74
CA ASP A 148 -9.85 -22.81 5.63
C ASP A 148 -9.17 -21.69 4.85
N PHE A 149 -7.99 -21.30 5.32
CA PHE A 149 -7.06 -20.44 4.58
C PHE A 149 -6.17 -21.32 3.69
N ASP A 150 -5.52 -20.68 2.70
CA ASP A 150 -4.57 -21.36 1.82
C ASP A 150 -3.51 -22.12 2.63
N PRO A 151 -3.50 -23.45 2.58
CA PRO A 151 -2.55 -24.26 3.34
C PRO A 151 -1.10 -24.07 2.88
N ILE A 152 -0.86 -23.56 1.66
CA ILE A 152 0.48 -23.34 1.11
C ILE A 152 1.07 -22.03 1.64
N GLU A 153 0.26 -20.98 1.74
CA GLU A 153 0.72 -19.65 2.20
C GLU A 153 0.70 -19.53 3.73
N ILE A 154 -0.05 -20.37 4.44
CA ILE A 154 -0.29 -20.29 5.90
C ILE A 154 0.25 -21.53 6.65
N ALA A 155 0.98 -22.40 5.98
CA ALA A 155 1.51 -23.65 6.55
C ALA A 155 2.03 -23.44 7.99
N ASP A 156 1.51 -24.24 8.92
CA ASP A 156 1.83 -24.26 10.36
C ASP A 156 1.53 -22.95 11.13
N GLY A 157 0.72 -22.04 10.55
CA GLY A 157 0.37 -20.77 11.16
C GLY A 157 -0.96 -20.77 11.93
N THR A 158 -1.11 -19.83 12.85
CA THR A 158 -2.37 -19.53 13.52
C THR A 158 -2.88 -18.18 13.02
N VAL A 159 -4.02 -18.19 12.32
CA VAL A 159 -4.73 -16.97 11.96
C VAL A 159 -5.61 -16.52 13.13
N SER A 160 -5.56 -15.24 13.43
CA SER A 160 -6.35 -14.65 14.50
C SER A 160 -6.89 -13.30 14.07
N TYR A 161 -8.08 -12.93 14.57
CA TYR A 161 -8.46 -11.53 14.61
C TYR A 161 -7.68 -10.84 15.72
N GLU A 162 -6.96 -9.79 15.40
CA GLU A 162 -6.41 -8.86 16.36
C GLU A 162 -7.40 -7.69 16.52
N HIS A 163 -7.82 -7.47 17.74
CA HIS A 163 -8.82 -6.47 18.08
C HIS A 163 -8.17 -5.30 18.82
N ASN A 164 -8.33 -4.11 18.26
CA ASN A 164 -8.06 -2.85 18.94
C ASN A 164 -9.37 -2.06 19.13
N GLU A 165 -9.29 -0.91 19.79
CA GLU A 165 -10.45 -0.05 20.08
C GLU A 165 -11.18 0.46 18.81
N TYR A 166 -10.56 0.35 17.63
CA TYR A 166 -11.02 0.99 16.39
C TYR A 166 -11.37 -0.01 15.27
N LYS A 167 -10.61 -1.12 15.20
CA LYS A 167 -10.74 -2.09 14.10
C LYS A 167 -10.42 -3.51 14.55
N ASN A 168 -11.02 -4.46 13.83
CA ASN A 168 -10.61 -5.85 13.82
C ASN A 168 -9.92 -6.14 12.50
N TYR A 169 -8.80 -6.80 12.53
CA TYR A 169 -8.10 -7.24 11.33
C TYR A 169 -7.40 -8.57 11.56
N LEU A 170 -7.15 -9.28 10.47
CA LEU A 170 -6.52 -10.59 10.50
C LEU A 170 -5.01 -10.46 10.68
N ILE A 171 -4.44 -11.36 11.48
CA ILE A 171 -2.99 -11.53 11.62
C ILE A 171 -2.62 -13.00 11.51
N LEU A 172 -1.39 -13.26 11.09
CA LEU A 172 -0.81 -14.59 11.03
C LEU A 172 0.42 -14.68 11.94
N ASN A 173 0.40 -15.65 12.84
CA ASN A 173 1.53 -16.04 13.69
C ASN A 173 1.96 -17.45 13.30
N GLN A 174 3.22 -17.66 12.89
CA GLN A 174 3.72 -18.93 12.35
C GLN A 174 4.75 -19.61 13.23
N ASN A 175 5.70 -18.88 13.80
CA ASN A 175 6.84 -19.44 14.52
C ASN A 175 6.71 -19.32 16.05
N GLU A 176 7.42 -20.16 16.78
CA GLU A 176 7.54 -20.06 18.23
C GLU A 176 8.47 -18.93 18.71
N SER A 177 9.18 -18.27 17.78
CA SER A 177 10.10 -17.19 18.12
C SER A 177 9.39 -16.04 18.81
N THR A 178 9.84 -15.68 20.00
CA THR A 178 9.35 -14.52 20.73
C THR A 178 10.26 -13.33 20.50
N PHE A 179 9.79 -12.39 19.72
CA PHE A 179 10.47 -11.11 19.56
C PHE A 179 9.83 -10.11 20.53
N ASN A 180 10.59 -9.71 21.55
CA ASN A 180 10.09 -8.77 22.55
C ASN A 180 10.77 -7.42 22.37
N PHE A 181 9.97 -6.35 22.29
CA PHE A 181 10.48 -4.99 22.17
C PHE A 181 9.56 -3.98 22.85
N LYS A 182 10.12 -2.81 23.12
CA LYS A 182 9.42 -1.63 23.62
C LYS A 182 9.92 -0.43 22.82
N TYR A 183 9.01 0.32 22.22
CA TYR A 183 9.35 1.44 21.36
C TYR A 183 8.40 2.62 21.59
N LYS A 184 8.94 3.84 21.70
CA LYS A 184 8.15 5.07 21.74
C LYS A 184 8.22 5.72 20.36
N VAL A 185 7.07 5.88 19.72
CA VAL A 185 6.97 6.43 18.37
C VAL A 185 7.36 7.92 18.38
N PRO A 186 8.34 8.34 17.57
CA PRO A 186 8.73 9.75 17.49
C PRO A 186 7.61 10.63 16.94
N PRO A 187 7.67 11.96 17.15
CA PRO A 187 6.83 12.91 16.43
C PRO A 187 6.95 12.71 14.92
N GLU A 188 5.90 13.03 14.18
CA GLU A 188 5.83 12.94 12.70
C GLU A 188 6.26 11.58 12.12
N SER A 189 6.03 10.50 12.89
CA SER A 189 6.40 9.15 12.48
C SER A 189 5.33 8.15 12.89
N TYR A 190 5.27 7.02 12.17
CA TYR A 190 4.30 5.94 12.40
C TYR A 190 5.02 4.62 12.60
N PHE A 191 4.54 3.82 13.53
CA PHE A 191 5.04 2.46 13.75
C PHE A 191 4.13 1.48 13.01
N VAL A 192 4.71 0.68 12.11
CA VAL A 192 3.96 -0.21 11.25
C VAL A 192 4.40 -1.66 11.41
N LEU A 193 3.44 -2.59 11.32
CA LEU A 193 3.69 -4.03 11.32
C LEU A 193 3.07 -4.69 10.10
N GLY A 194 3.67 -5.80 9.66
CA GLY A 194 3.01 -6.72 8.76
C GLY A 194 1.97 -7.57 9.46
N ASP A 195 0.92 -7.93 8.76
CA ASP A 195 -0.11 -8.82 9.30
C ASP A 195 0.43 -10.26 9.42
N ASN A 196 1.37 -10.65 8.56
CA ASN A 196 2.19 -11.86 8.75
C ASN A 196 3.31 -11.56 9.76
N ARG A 197 2.98 -11.66 11.05
CA ARG A 197 3.81 -11.20 12.17
C ARG A 197 5.21 -11.77 12.19
N ASP A 198 5.36 -13.03 11.87
CA ASP A 198 6.67 -13.71 11.93
C ASP A 198 7.46 -13.63 10.61
N ASN A 199 6.80 -13.28 9.50
CA ASN A 199 7.42 -13.16 8.17
C ASN A 199 7.29 -11.75 7.59
N SER A 200 7.55 -10.73 8.40
CA SER A 200 7.49 -9.34 7.97
C SER A 200 8.75 -8.57 8.37
N ASN A 201 9.39 -7.96 7.40
CA ASN A 201 10.39 -6.93 7.63
C ASN A 201 9.69 -5.58 7.80
N ASP A 202 9.54 -5.13 9.06
CA ASP A 202 8.73 -3.96 9.42
C ASP A 202 9.42 -3.11 10.52
N SER A 203 8.68 -2.20 11.15
CA SER A 203 9.23 -1.24 12.11
C SER A 203 9.96 -1.87 13.31
N ARG A 204 9.81 -3.16 13.53
CA ARG A 204 10.57 -3.90 14.55
C ARG A 204 12.06 -3.97 14.24
N TYR A 205 12.42 -3.91 12.95
CA TYR A 205 13.79 -4.07 12.46
C TYR A 205 14.43 -2.73 12.09
N TRP A 206 13.72 -1.90 11.32
CA TRP A 206 14.26 -0.65 10.76
C TRP A 206 13.66 0.63 11.38
N GLY A 207 12.77 0.49 12.40
CA GLY A 207 12.19 1.63 13.11
C GLY A 207 10.93 2.22 12.47
N PRO A 208 10.54 3.45 12.84
CA PRO A 208 9.31 4.09 12.42
C PRO A 208 9.39 4.62 10.99
N VAL A 209 8.22 4.78 10.36
CA VAL A 209 8.05 5.43 9.06
C VAL A 209 7.85 6.92 9.26
N PRO A 210 8.71 7.80 8.73
CA PRO A 210 8.44 9.24 8.72
C PRO A 210 7.19 9.58 7.91
N LYS A 211 6.42 10.59 8.34
CA LYS A 211 5.21 11.08 7.66
C LYS A 211 5.48 11.39 6.18
N GLU A 212 6.60 11.99 5.87
CA GLU A 212 7.00 12.34 4.50
C GLU A 212 7.13 11.14 3.56
N ASN A 213 7.42 9.95 4.12
CA ASN A 213 7.56 8.72 3.35
C ASN A 213 6.22 8.08 2.97
N LEU A 214 5.11 8.45 3.62
CA LEU A 214 3.80 7.92 3.29
C LEU A 214 3.44 8.23 1.83
N VAL A 215 2.93 7.23 1.12
CA VAL A 215 2.42 7.37 -0.26
C VAL A 215 0.90 7.48 -0.25
N GLY A 216 0.21 6.59 0.45
CA GLY A 216 -1.24 6.59 0.52
C GLY A 216 -1.78 5.39 1.31
N LYS A 217 -3.11 5.28 1.35
CA LYS A 217 -3.83 4.20 2.00
C LYS A 217 -4.34 3.19 0.98
N ALA A 218 -4.02 1.91 1.20
CA ALA A 218 -4.62 0.82 0.45
C ALA A 218 -6.07 0.62 0.91
N PHE A 219 -7.01 0.50 -0.02
CA PHE A 219 -8.43 0.41 0.34
C PHE A 219 -9.22 -0.67 -0.40
N TYR A 220 -8.72 -1.19 -1.53
CA TYR A 220 -9.49 -2.09 -2.37
C TYR A 220 -8.62 -3.04 -3.18
N ILE A 221 -9.04 -4.32 -3.33
CA ILE A 221 -8.43 -5.32 -4.21
C ILE A 221 -9.24 -5.35 -5.49
N TRP A 222 -8.68 -4.85 -6.60
CA TRP A 222 -9.38 -4.72 -7.88
C TRP A 222 -9.06 -5.83 -8.88
N MET A 223 -7.92 -6.55 -8.69
CA MET A 223 -7.52 -7.68 -9.51
C MET A 223 -6.66 -8.64 -8.70
N PHE A 224 -6.71 -9.92 -9.03
CA PHE A 224 -5.86 -10.97 -8.49
C PHE A 224 -5.27 -11.80 -9.63
N TRP A 225 -3.96 -12.04 -9.58
CA TRP A 225 -3.27 -12.83 -10.58
C TRP A 225 -2.12 -13.60 -9.96
N ASN A 226 -2.42 -14.85 -9.58
CA ASN A 226 -1.42 -15.82 -9.11
C ASN A 226 -1.91 -17.22 -9.46
N PHE A 227 -1.20 -17.92 -10.37
CA PHE A 227 -1.59 -19.26 -10.83
C PHE A 227 -1.26 -20.35 -9.80
N ASP A 228 -0.34 -20.08 -8.88
CA ASP A 228 0.10 -21.04 -7.85
C ASP A 228 -0.70 -20.91 -6.55
N SER A 229 -1.64 -19.95 -6.49
CA SER A 229 -2.46 -19.71 -5.31
C SER A 229 -3.68 -20.66 -5.26
N TYR A 230 -4.09 -20.99 -4.04
CA TYR A 230 -5.35 -21.68 -3.76
C TYR A 230 -6.57 -20.83 -4.12
N TYR A 231 -6.46 -19.48 -4.00
CA TYR A 231 -7.55 -18.56 -4.27
C TYR A 231 -7.77 -18.36 -5.77
N SER A 232 -9.05 -18.33 -6.17
CA SER A 232 -9.43 -17.94 -7.52
C SER A 232 -9.50 -16.40 -7.65
N PHE A 233 -9.55 -15.94 -8.89
CA PHE A 233 -9.75 -14.52 -9.18
C PHE A 233 -10.97 -13.93 -8.45
N PHE A 234 -12.08 -14.66 -8.42
CA PHE A 234 -13.34 -14.18 -7.85
C PHE A 234 -13.36 -14.17 -6.31
N ASP A 235 -12.47 -14.92 -5.65
CA ASP A 235 -12.43 -14.96 -4.18
C ASP A 235 -11.80 -13.70 -3.59
N ARG A 236 -10.95 -13.01 -4.38
CA ARG A 236 -10.16 -11.88 -3.92
C ARG A 236 -10.66 -10.53 -4.46
N VAL A 237 -11.12 -10.52 -5.71
CA VAL A 237 -11.51 -9.28 -6.40
C VAL A 237 -12.81 -8.73 -5.84
N GLY A 238 -12.84 -7.43 -5.59
CA GLY A 238 -14.02 -6.77 -5.03
C GLY A 238 -13.99 -6.62 -3.51
N SER A 239 -12.86 -6.99 -2.85
CA SER A 239 -12.75 -6.93 -1.39
C SER A 239 -12.16 -5.60 -0.94
N ASP A 240 -12.77 -5.01 0.08
CA ASP A 240 -12.21 -3.87 0.80
C ASP A 240 -11.02 -4.31 1.66
N ILE A 241 -10.04 -3.43 1.85
CA ILE A 241 -8.88 -3.66 2.70
C ILE A 241 -9.16 -2.97 4.05
N GLU A 242 -9.42 -3.79 5.06
CA GLU A 242 -9.70 -3.35 6.42
C GLU A 242 -8.46 -3.34 7.33
#